data_530593ce48e4b31d0b758806e11ea940
#
_entry.id   530593ce48e4b31d0b758806e11ea940
#
_cell.length_a   1.000
_cell.length_b   1.000
_cell.length_c   1.000
_cell.angle_alpha   90.00
_cell.angle_beta   90.00
_cell.angle_gamma   90.00
#
_symmetry.space_group_name_H-M   'P 1'
#
loop_
_entity.id
_entity.type
_entity.pdbx_description
1 polymer ?
#
loop_
_entity_poly.entity_id
_entity_poly.type
_entity_poly.pdbx_seq_one_letter_code
_entity_poly.pdbx_strand_id
1 'polypeptide(L)'
;LDDQIKSTNELYERLVPCEEEVLDPNQLSLELEELEEALCNLKDSKKESTKNWEASKKKLTGLEYNKEIALNSFDTALYEDYQTKVADKALLDKELNTLKITIKNKLEKLEKLNKHEYDPNCDYCTSNVFVQDAMTTKEELEVDKTTVTDFLQKRKTIVDFIEDNGEIQAQADYIKNCAILYNTAREEKGNAELAYERIVSAIDKTQSQINVLEGSIKSYEKAIQTINKNKQIENTISIVNKEKSKQSVLVQKLNKTVRDCYGKKCVAEDTIKECVKTIKHMEELIQ
;
A
#
# COMPACT_ATOMS: atom_id res chain seq x y z
N LEU A 1 -7.07 -80.88 11.52
CA LEU A 1 -7.48 -79.80 12.48
C LEU A 1 -6.38 -78.74 12.60
N ASP A 2 -5.13 -79.12 12.71
CA ASP A 2 -3.99 -78.19 12.86
C ASP A 2 -3.78 -77.32 11.61
N ASP A 3 -3.95 -77.86 10.41
CA ASP A 3 -3.85 -77.15 9.16
C ASP A 3 -4.96 -76.07 9.03
N GLN A 4 -6.15 -76.38 9.56
CA GLN A 4 -7.27 -75.45 9.52
C GLN A 4 -7.13 -74.37 10.60
N ILE A 5 -6.51 -74.62 11.75
CA ILE A 5 -6.16 -73.67 12.76
C ILE A 5 -5.09 -72.72 12.20
N LYS A 6 -4.06 -73.28 11.58
CA LYS A 6 -2.98 -72.51 10.94
C LYS A 6 -3.49 -71.60 9.87
N SER A 7 -4.35 -72.04 8.97
CA SER A 7 -5.02 -71.25 7.93
C SER A 7 -5.86 -70.11 8.51
N THR A 8 -6.55 -70.32 9.65
CA THR A 8 -7.35 -69.28 10.29
C THR A 8 -6.48 -68.21 10.96
N ASN A 9 -5.40 -68.62 11.61
CA ASN A 9 -4.44 -67.69 12.21
C ASN A 9 -3.74 -66.84 11.14
N GLU A 10 -3.37 -67.44 10.00
CA GLU A 10 -2.82 -66.69 8.85
C GLU A 10 -3.80 -65.64 8.31
N LEU A 11 -5.13 -65.88 8.35
CA LEU A 11 -6.13 -64.89 7.98
C LEU A 11 -6.21 -63.74 8.99
N TYR A 12 -6.13 -64.02 10.28
CA TYR A 12 -6.09 -62.96 11.30
C TYR A 12 -4.82 -62.11 11.23
N GLU A 13 -3.67 -62.71 10.92
CA GLU A 13 -2.41 -61.99 10.72
C GLU A 13 -2.43 -61.06 9.49
N ARG A 14 -3.34 -61.28 8.54
CA ARG A 14 -3.55 -60.40 7.37
C ARG A 14 -4.44 -59.20 7.65
N LEU A 15 -5.13 -59.15 8.80
CA LEU A 15 -5.88 -57.97 9.20
C LEU A 15 -4.91 -56.83 9.49
N VAL A 16 -5.08 -55.71 8.79
CA VAL A 16 -4.28 -54.51 8.97
C VAL A 16 -5.07 -53.53 9.85
N PRO A 17 -4.47 -52.98 10.90
CA PRO A 17 -5.10 -51.95 11.72
C PRO A 17 -5.57 -50.78 10.84
N CYS A 18 -6.83 -50.40 10.97
CA CYS A 18 -7.41 -49.29 10.23
C CYS A 18 -8.45 -48.57 11.09
N GLU A 19 -8.42 -47.26 11.12
CA GLU A 19 -9.38 -46.44 11.88
C GLU A 19 -10.76 -46.44 11.25
N GLU A 20 -11.79 -46.34 12.09
CA GLU A 20 -13.19 -46.27 11.65
C GLU A 20 -13.75 -44.85 11.57
N GLU A 21 -13.05 -43.80 12.05
CA GLU A 21 -13.48 -42.43 11.88
C GLU A 21 -13.29 -42.00 10.43
N VAL A 22 -14.34 -42.16 9.69
CA VAL A 22 -14.46 -41.81 8.28
C VAL A 22 -14.80 -40.35 8.17
N LEU A 23 -13.85 -39.52 7.76
CA LEU A 23 -14.16 -38.22 7.22
C LEU A 23 -15.15 -38.41 6.06
N ASP A 24 -16.13 -37.55 5.95
CA ASP A 24 -17.04 -37.59 4.79
C ASP A 24 -16.24 -37.26 3.53
N PRO A 25 -16.04 -38.21 2.60
CA PRO A 25 -15.28 -37.98 1.38
C PRO A 25 -15.89 -36.90 0.50
N ASN A 26 -17.22 -36.70 0.61
CA ASN A 26 -17.91 -35.64 -0.12
C ASN A 26 -17.51 -34.26 0.41
N GLN A 27 -17.34 -34.13 1.73
CA GLN A 27 -16.88 -32.88 2.35
C GLN A 27 -15.46 -32.54 1.92
N LEU A 28 -14.53 -33.50 1.94
CA LEU A 28 -13.14 -33.29 1.50
C LEU A 28 -13.06 -32.90 0.02
N SER A 29 -13.87 -33.52 -0.83
CA SER A 29 -13.94 -33.17 -2.26
C SER A 29 -14.49 -31.77 -2.48
N LEU A 30 -15.49 -31.38 -1.70
CA LEU A 30 -16.09 -30.05 -1.79
C LEU A 30 -15.11 -28.95 -1.34
N GLU A 31 -14.39 -29.19 -0.26
CA GLU A 31 -13.32 -28.28 0.22
C GLU A 31 -12.18 -28.15 -0.80
N LEU A 32 -11.84 -29.24 -1.50
CA LEU A 32 -10.84 -29.23 -2.55
C LEU A 32 -11.31 -28.37 -3.74
N GLU A 33 -12.54 -28.55 -4.20
CA GLU A 33 -13.13 -27.76 -5.28
C GLU A 33 -13.17 -26.26 -4.93
N GLU A 34 -13.55 -25.90 -3.69
CA GLU A 34 -13.56 -24.51 -3.22
C GLU A 34 -12.16 -23.88 -3.23
N LEU A 35 -11.12 -24.63 -2.80
CA LEU A 35 -9.75 -24.17 -2.83
C LEU A 35 -9.20 -24.04 -4.25
N GLU A 36 -9.55 -24.94 -5.15
CA GLU A 36 -9.17 -24.88 -6.57
C GLU A 36 -9.81 -23.68 -7.27
N GLU A 37 -11.08 -23.40 -7.00
CA GLU A 37 -11.78 -22.21 -7.50
C GLU A 37 -11.12 -20.92 -6.94
N ALA A 38 -10.84 -20.89 -5.64
CA ALA A 38 -10.14 -19.76 -5.02
C ALA A 38 -8.74 -19.55 -5.64
N LEU A 39 -8.01 -20.62 -5.91
CA LEU A 39 -6.70 -20.55 -6.58
C LEU A 39 -6.83 -20.02 -8.01
N CYS A 40 -7.85 -20.41 -8.75
CA CYS A 40 -8.12 -19.90 -10.09
C CYS A 40 -8.38 -18.39 -10.07
N ASN A 41 -9.25 -17.92 -9.17
CA ASN A 41 -9.58 -16.52 -8.97
C ASN A 41 -8.35 -15.68 -8.57
N LEU A 42 -7.49 -16.23 -7.69
CA LEU A 42 -6.23 -15.59 -7.31
C LEU A 42 -5.25 -15.49 -8.49
N LYS A 43 -5.16 -16.50 -9.36
CA LYS A 43 -4.33 -16.48 -10.56
C LYS A 43 -4.78 -15.41 -11.55
N ASP A 44 -6.09 -15.21 -11.72
CA ASP A 44 -6.62 -14.15 -12.56
C ASP A 44 -6.39 -12.76 -11.96
N SER A 45 -6.60 -12.61 -10.65
CA SER A 45 -6.25 -11.39 -9.91
C SER A 45 -4.76 -11.06 -10.02
N LYS A 46 -3.88 -12.07 -10.02
CA LYS A 46 -2.44 -11.88 -10.24
C LYS A 46 -2.14 -11.29 -11.61
N LYS A 47 -2.80 -11.77 -12.67
CA LYS A 47 -2.62 -11.25 -14.04
C LYS A 47 -2.98 -9.77 -14.11
N GLU A 48 -4.08 -9.37 -13.49
CA GLU A 48 -4.52 -7.97 -13.45
C GLU A 48 -3.59 -7.10 -12.60
N SER A 49 -3.23 -7.57 -11.42
CA SER A 49 -2.29 -6.88 -10.54
C SER A 49 -0.91 -6.70 -11.21
N THR A 50 -0.44 -7.69 -11.98
CA THR A 50 0.80 -7.58 -12.77
C THR A 50 0.72 -6.44 -13.76
N LYS A 51 -0.39 -6.34 -14.52
CA LYS A 51 -0.60 -5.25 -15.49
C LYS A 51 -0.59 -3.88 -14.82
N ASN A 52 -1.27 -3.78 -13.68
CA ASN A 52 -1.34 -2.53 -12.91
C ASN A 52 0.03 -2.13 -12.37
N TRP A 53 0.80 -3.06 -11.86
CA TRP A 53 2.16 -2.81 -11.39
C TRP A 53 3.10 -2.39 -12.53
N GLU A 54 3.07 -3.08 -13.67
CA GLU A 54 3.85 -2.71 -14.86
C GLU A 54 3.47 -1.33 -15.40
N ALA A 55 2.17 -1.02 -15.44
CA ALA A 55 1.68 0.29 -15.86
C ALA A 55 2.16 1.41 -14.92
N SER A 56 2.09 1.19 -13.60
CA SER A 56 2.57 2.13 -12.58
C SER A 56 4.09 2.33 -12.67
N LYS A 57 4.85 1.26 -12.92
CA LYS A 57 6.30 1.32 -13.15
C LYS A 57 6.63 2.15 -14.38
N LYS A 58 5.93 1.93 -15.48
CA LYS A 58 6.13 2.68 -16.73
C LYS A 58 5.79 4.18 -16.56
N LYS A 59 4.67 4.46 -15.84
CA LYS A 59 4.28 5.84 -15.50
C LYS A 59 5.36 6.54 -14.69
N LEU A 60 5.89 5.88 -13.66
CA LEU A 60 6.96 6.43 -12.81
C LEU A 60 8.23 6.74 -13.63
N THR A 61 8.69 5.81 -14.46
CA THR A 61 9.87 6.02 -15.31
C THR A 61 9.67 7.20 -16.28
N GLY A 62 8.47 7.35 -16.86
CA GLY A 62 8.17 8.50 -17.72
C GLY A 62 8.20 9.84 -16.97
N LEU A 63 7.67 9.86 -15.74
CA LEU A 63 7.69 11.07 -14.92
C LEU A 63 9.10 11.40 -14.39
N GLU A 64 9.89 10.40 -14.09
CA GLU A 64 11.31 10.57 -13.72
C GLU A 64 12.10 11.23 -14.83
N TYR A 65 11.96 10.73 -16.05
CA TYR A 65 12.57 11.30 -17.25
C TYR A 65 12.14 12.76 -17.49
N ASN A 66 10.84 13.06 -17.39
CA ASN A 66 10.34 14.41 -17.57
C ASN A 66 10.86 15.38 -16.49
N LYS A 67 10.91 14.92 -15.22
CA LYS A 67 11.48 15.69 -14.11
C LYS A 67 12.96 15.97 -14.33
N GLU A 68 13.73 15.00 -14.80
CA GLU A 68 15.16 15.15 -15.05
C GLU A 68 15.41 16.15 -16.19
N ILE A 69 14.67 16.07 -17.29
CA ILE A 69 14.75 17.06 -18.37
C ILE A 69 14.44 18.46 -17.86
N ALA A 70 13.34 18.60 -17.10
CA ALA A 70 12.93 19.91 -16.57
C ALA A 70 14.01 20.50 -15.63
N LEU A 71 14.62 19.68 -14.77
CA LEU A 71 15.70 20.12 -13.88
C LEU A 71 16.96 20.50 -14.65
N ASN A 72 17.34 19.73 -15.66
CA ASN A 72 18.55 19.99 -16.44
C ASN A 72 18.43 21.23 -17.33
N SER A 73 17.22 21.63 -17.69
CA SER A 73 16.95 22.84 -18.50
C SER A 73 16.67 24.10 -17.66
N PHE A 74 16.62 23.98 -16.34
CA PHE A 74 16.25 25.05 -15.43
C PHE A 74 17.45 25.89 -14.99
N ASP A 75 17.39 27.19 -15.24
CA ASP A 75 18.39 28.16 -14.76
C ASP A 75 18.08 28.60 -13.31
N THR A 76 18.71 27.93 -12.36
CA THR A 76 18.51 28.22 -10.93
C THR A 76 19.00 29.62 -10.57
N ALA A 77 20.10 30.10 -11.17
CA ALA A 77 20.65 31.43 -10.87
C ALA A 77 19.71 32.52 -11.35
N LEU A 78 19.17 32.39 -12.57
CA LEU A 78 18.18 33.31 -13.10
C LEU A 78 16.88 33.32 -12.26
N TYR A 79 16.47 32.14 -11.77
CA TYR A 79 15.28 32.04 -10.89
C TYR A 79 15.49 32.74 -9.54
N GLU A 80 16.66 32.57 -8.92
CA GLU A 80 16.99 33.25 -7.65
C GLU A 80 17.02 34.77 -7.83
N ASP A 81 17.59 35.26 -8.93
CA ASP A 81 17.58 36.69 -9.26
C ASP A 81 16.14 37.20 -9.52
N TYR A 82 15.34 36.44 -10.29
CA TYR A 82 13.93 36.76 -10.51
C TYR A 82 13.16 36.88 -9.17
N GLN A 83 13.29 35.93 -8.25
CA GLN A 83 12.63 35.99 -6.94
C GLN A 83 13.10 37.19 -6.13
N THR A 84 14.38 37.55 -6.19
CA THR A 84 14.95 38.73 -5.54
C THR A 84 14.31 39.99 -6.12
N LYS A 85 14.22 40.11 -7.45
CA LYS A 85 13.58 41.29 -8.08
C LYS A 85 12.08 41.40 -7.77
N VAL A 86 11.37 40.28 -7.66
CA VAL A 86 9.96 40.27 -7.22
C VAL A 86 9.83 40.79 -5.79
N ALA A 87 10.72 40.40 -4.89
CA ALA A 87 10.74 40.92 -3.50
C ALA A 87 11.11 42.37 -3.44
N ASP A 88 12.15 42.82 -4.18
CA ASP A 88 12.59 44.22 -4.28
C ASP A 88 11.45 45.12 -4.79
N LYS A 89 10.71 44.66 -5.82
CA LYS A 89 9.53 45.39 -6.34
C LYS A 89 8.50 45.58 -5.24
N ALA A 90 8.17 44.55 -4.47
CA ALA A 90 7.17 44.63 -3.41
C ALA A 90 7.59 45.62 -2.30
N LEU A 91 8.88 45.63 -1.95
CA LEU A 91 9.44 46.57 -0.98
C LEU A 91 9.36 48.02 -1.51
N LEU A 92 9.80 48.23 -2.74
CA LEU A 92 9.78 49.55 -3.39
C LEU A 92 8.35 50.10 -3.57
N ASP A 93 7.38 49.26 -3.93
CA ASP A 93 5.98 49.61 -4.02
C ASP A 93 5.41 50.06 -2.64
N LYS A 94 5.85 49.45 -1.54
CA LYS A 94 5.51 49.87 -0.17
C LYS A 94 6.14 51.23 0.20
N GLU A 95 7.39 51.42 -0.15
CA GLU A 95 8.10 52.69 0.10
C GLU A 95 7.49 53.83 -0.69
N LEU A 96 7.17 53.62 -1.98
CA LEU A 96 6.47 54.58 -2.82
C LEU A 96 5.08 54.97 -2.25
N ASN A 97 4.33 53.99 -1.73
CA ASN A 97 3.05 54.27 -1.08
C ASN A 97 3.20 55.14 0.17
N THR A 98 4.21 54.84 1.00
CA THR A 98 4.53 55.63 2.20
C THR A 98 4.90 57.08 1.82
N LEU A 99 5.78 57.22 0.84
CA LEU A 99 6.23 58.51 0.33
C LEU A 99 5.06 59.32 -0.26
N LYS A 100 4.16 58.68 -1.00
CA LYS A 100 2.94 59.29 -1.54
C LYS A 100 2.05 59.89 -0.43
N ILE A 101 1.87 59.18 0.68
CA ILE A 101 1.10 59.68 1.84
C ILE A 101 1.82 60.87 2.47
N THR A 102 3.14 60.77 2.64
CA THR A 102 3.97 61.87 3.21
C THR A 102 3.88 63.10 2.36
N ILE A 103 4.05 62.99 1.04
CA ILE A 103 3.93 64.09 0.10
C ILE A 103 2.55 64.71 0.14
N LYS A 104 1.49 63.90 0.18
CA LYS A 104 0.11 64.43 0.30
C LYS A 104 -0.06 65.27 1.55
N ASN A 105 0.40 64.78 2.70
CA ASN A 105 0.33 65.52 3.97
C ASN A 105 1.11 66.85 3.91
N LYS A 106 2.30 66.85 3.30
CA LYS A 106 3.14 68.02 3.10
C LYS A 106 2.44 69.06 2.16
N LEU A 107 1.81 68.57 1.07
CA LEU A 107 1.04 69.46 0.16
C LEU A 107 -0.16 70.09 0.84
N GLU A 108 -0.91 69.32 1.65
CA GLU A 108 -2.05 69.90 2.43
C GLU A 108 -1.58 70.94 3.41
N LYS A 109 -0.39 70.80 4.00
CA LYS A 109 0.22 71.76 4.89
C LYS A 109 0.58 73.06 4.13
N LEU A 110 1.20 72.93 2.96
CA LEU A 110 1.51 74.10 2.10
C LEU A 110 0.25 74.81 1.57
N GLU A 111 -0.81 74.10 1.25
CA GLU A 111 -2.08 74.67 0.82
C GLU A 111 -2.69 75.53 1.94
N LYS A 112 -2.57 75.07 3.20
CA LYS A 112 -3.02 75.91 4.37
C LYS A 112 -2.20 77.16 4.49
N LEU A 113 -0.86 77.10 4.29
CA LEU A 113 -0.02 78.30 4.30
C LEU A 113 -0.42 79.31 3.19
N ASN A 114 -0.64 78.83 1.96
CA ASN A 114 -0.99 79.60 0.81
C ASN A 114 -2.36 80.32 0.96
N LYS A 115 -3.23 79.83 1.85
CA LYS A 115 -4.50 80.48 2.22
C LYS A 115 -4.32 81.58 3.27
N HIS A 116 -3.16 81.68 3.90
CA HIS A 116 -2.82 82.77 4.81
C HIS A 116 -2.09 83.91 4.05
N GLU A 117 -2.59 85.07 4.12
CA GLU A 117 -1.92 86.30 3.60
C GLU A 117 -0.70 86.58 4.48
N TYR A 118 0.51 86.18 4.00
CA TYR A 118 1.75 86.56 4.66
C TYR A 118 2.63 87.38 3.69
N ASP A 119 3.34 88.36 4.19
CA ASP A 119 4.28 89.11 3.41
C ASP A 119 5.67 88.49 3.51
N PRO A 120 6.25 88.01 2.40
CA PRO A 120 7.57 87.38 2.40
C PRO A 120 8.73 88.32 2.72
N ASN A 121 8.48 89.62 2.65
CA ASN A 121 9.45 90.69 2.97
C ASN A 121 9.29 91.25 4.40
N CYS A 122 8.36 90.77 5.19
CA CYS A 122 8.14 91.18 6.57
C CYS A 122 8.88 90.21 7.52
N ASP A 123 9.85 90.70 8.28
CA ASP A 123 10.65 89.95 9.24
C ASP A 123 9.77 89.25 10.30
N TYR A 124 8.65 89.88 10.69
CA TYR A 124 7.72 89.25 11.63
C TYR A 124 6.96 88.08 11.02
N CYS A 125 6.56 88.19 9.77
CA CYS A 125 5.88 87.11 9.06
C CYS A 125 6.81 85.97 8.82
N THR A 126 8.04 86.22 8.38
CA THR A 126 9.05 85.17 8.06
C THR A 126 9.63 84.52 9.30
N SER A 127 9.62 85.21 10.46
CA SER A 127 10.02 84.63 11.75
C SER A 127 8.93 83.79 12.42
N ASN A 128 7.72 83.80 11.87
CA ASN A 128 6.64 82.92 12.37
C ASN A 128 6.94 81.46 12.18
N VAL A 129 6.83 80.64 13.26
CA VAL A 129 7.15 79.22 13.28
C VAL A 129 6.38 78.43 12.20
N PHE A 130 5.12 78.78 11.92
CA PHE A 130 4.30 78.17 10.88
C PHE A 130 4.83 78.43 9.47
N VAL A 131 5.29 79.70 9.23
CA VAL A 131 5.90 80.03 7.92
C VAL A 131 7.22 79.37 7.72
N GLN A 132 8.09 79.34 8.73
CA GLN A 132 9.37 78.65 8.69
C GLN A 132 9.18 77.12 8.47
N ASP A 133 8.26 76.52 9.21
CA ASP A 133 7.95 75.09 9.05
C ASP A 133 7.37 74.79 7.65
N ALA A 134 6.62 75.64 7.06
CA ALA A 134 6.11 75.48 5.71
C ALA A 134 7.20 75.71 4.64
N MET A 135 8.13 76.65 4.86
CA MET A 135 9.29 76.82 3.97
C MET A 135 10.20 75.57 3.98
N THR A 136 10.52 75.04 5.16
CA THR A 136 11.24 73.79 5.31
C THR A 136 10.51 72.63 4.62
N THR A 137 9.18 72.57 4.79
CA THR A 137 8.35 71.52 4.11
C THR A 137 8.41 71.67 2.59
N LYS A 138 8.54 72.88 2.05
CA LYS A 138 8.70 73.11 0.62
C LYS A 138 10.03 72.56 0.09
N GLU A 139 11.12 72.82 0.83
CA GLU A 139 12.47 72.25 0.49
C GLU A 139 12.45 70.75 0.55
N GLU A 140 11.88 70.12 1.60
CA GLU A 140 11.74 68.70 1.73
C GLU A 140 10.93 68.11 0.58
N LEU A 141 9.90 68.80 0.05
CA LEU A 141 9.14 68.30 -1.10
C LEU A 141 9.95 68.22 -2.38
N GLU A 142 10.93 69.10 -2.59
CA GLU A 142 11.83 68.97 -3.75
C GLU A 142 12.73 67.77 -3.60
N VAL A 143 13.19 67.40 -2.39
CA VAL A 143 13.92 66.16 -2.11
C VAL A 143 13.01 64.96 -2.32
N ASP A 144 11.76 64.99 -1.82
CA ASP A 144 10.80 63.93 -2.00
C ASP A 144 10.49 63.68 -3.49
N LYS A 145 10.40 64.74 -4.33
CA LYS A 145 10.17 64.61 -5.80
C LYS A 145 11.34 63.87 -6.48
N THR A 146 12.58 64.23 -6.11
CA THR A 146 13.76 63.51 -6.66
C THR A 146 13.76 62.05 -6.22
N THR A 147 13.47 61.77 -4.96
CA THR A 147 13.34 60.43 -4.41
C THR A 147 12.27 59.61 -5.14
N VAL A 148 11.10 60.18 -5.39
CA VAL A 148 10.02 59.53 -6.16
C VAL A 148 10.50 59.18 -7.56
N THR A 149 11.20 60.11 -8.23
CA THR A 149 11.70 59.90 -9.60
C THR A 149 12.69 58.74 -9.64
N ASP A 150 13.62 58.71 -8.70
CA ASP A 150 14.63 57.62 -8.56
C ASP A 150 13.95 56.26 -8.27
N PHE A 151 12.96 56.24 -7.38
CA PHE A 151 12.21 55.05 -7.07
C PHE A 151 11.38 54.55 -8.27
N LEU A 152 10.76 55.43 -9.01
CA LEU A 152 10.01 55.06 -10.22
C LEU A 152 10.95 54.50 -11.31
N GLN A 153 12.13 55.10 -11.47
CA GLN A 153 13.13 54.58 -12.40
C GLN A 153 13.62 53.16 -12.00
N LYS A 154 13.97 52.99 -10.72
CA LYS A 154 14.37 51.66 -10.18
C LYS A 154 13.23 50.66 -10.36
N ARG A 155 12.01 51.06 -10.03
CA ARG A 155 10.82 50.21 -10.20
C ARG A 155 10.62 49.79 -11.64
N LYS A 156 10.80 50.71 -12.58
CA LYS A 156 10.70 50.37 -14.00
C LYS A 156 11.73 49.31 -14.42
N THR A 157 12.99 49.50 -14.08
CA THR A 157 14.05 48.52 -14.38
C THR A 157 13.74 47.13 -13.80
N ILE A 158 13.19 47.09 -12.58
CA ILE A 158 12.82 45.79 -11.94
C ILE A 158 11.63 45.17 -12.65
N VAL A 159 10.61 45.96 -13.04
CA VAL A 159 9.44 45.47 -13.77
C VAL A 159 9.83 44.94 -15.14
N ASP A 160 10.63 45.70 -15.88
CA ASP A 160 11.15 45.26 -17.19
C ASP A 160 11.88 43.92 -17.07
N PHE A 161 12.74 43.76 -16.06
CA PHE A 161 13.43 42.47 -15.80
C PHE A 161 12.44 41.32 -15.48
N ILE A 162 11.41 41.58 -14.65
CA ILE A 162 10.41 40.58 -14.27
C ILE A 162 9.58 40.15 -15.50
N GLU A 163 9.21 41.11 -16.37
CA GLU A 163 8.44 40.83 -17.59
C GLU A 163 9.28 40.04 -18.59
N ASP A 164 10.54 40.41 -18.80
CA ASP A 164 11.45 39.73 -19.73
C ASP A 164 11.78 38.29 -19.29
N ASN A 165 11.74 38.02 -17.98
CA ASN A 165 12.10 36.71 -17.43
C ASN A 165 10.91 35.96 -16.80
N GLY A 166 9.68 36.35 -17.08
CA GLY A 166 8.48 35.75 -16.48
C GLY A 166 8.31 34.26 -16.74
N GLU A 167 8.88 33.73 -17.83
CA GLU A 167 8.85 32.32 -18.17
C GLU A 167 9.59 31.44 -17.14
N ILE A 168 10.59 31.98 -16.43
CA ILE A 168 11.34 31.21 -15.43
C ILE A 168 10.46 30.79 -14.24
N GLN A 169 9.49 31.61 -13.87
CA GLN A 169 8.51 31.28 -12.84
C GLN A 169 7.62 30.11 -13.30
N ALA A 170 7.15 30.14 -14.54
CA ALA A 170 6.35 29.04 -15.11
C ALA A 170 7.15 27.72 -15.16
N GLN A 171 8.44 27.80 -15.48
CA GLN A 171 9.34 26.64 -15.45
C GLN A 171 9.51 26.10 -14.02
N ALA A 172 9.70 26.96 -13.03
CA ALA A 172 9.80 26.55 -11.63
C ALA A 172 8.51 25.87 -11.14
N ASP A 173 7.34 26.42 -11.48
CA ASP A 173 6.04 25.84 -11.15
C ASP A 173 5.83 24.49 -11.85
N TYR A 174 6.29 24.35 -13.11
CA TYR A 174 6.27 23.08 -13.84
C TYR A 174 7.14 22.03 -13.13
N ILE A 175 8.37 22.35 -12.73
CA ILE A 175 9.27 21.45 -11.99
C ILE A 175 8.63 20.99 -10.68
N LYS A 176 8.03 21.93 -9.95
CA LYS A 176 7.30 21.62 -8.70
C LYS A 176 6.16 20.63 -8.94
N ASN A 177 5.39 20.84 -10.00
CA ASN A 177 4.31 19.94 -10.39
C ASN A 177 4.84 18.56 -10.82
N CYS A 178 5.93 18.51 -11.58
CA CYS A 178 6.60 17.25 -11.93
C CYS A 178 7.06 16.49 -10.68
N ALA A 179 7.59 17.19 -9.68
CA ALA A 179 8.01 16.57 -8.43
C ALA A 179 6.82 15.99 -7.65
N ILE A 180 5.68 16.67 -7.60
CA ILE A 180 4.44 16.18 -6.97
C ILE A 180 3.93 14.95 -7.70
N LEU A 181 3.82 15.01 -9.03
CA LEU A 181 3.36 13.88 -9.84
C LEU A 181 4.28 12.65 -9.72
N TYR A 182 5.59 12.88 -9.67
CA TYR A 182 6.57 11.81 -9.46
C TYR A 182 6.38 11.12 -8.10
N ASN A 183 6.22 11.90 -7.02
CA ASN A 183 6.00 11.36 -5.69
C ASN A 183 4.70 10.56 -5.61
N THR A 184 3.61 11.09 -6.19
CA THR A 184 2.32 10.37 -6.26
C THR A 184 2.46 9.06 -7.05
N ALA A 185 3.12 9.08 -8.20
CA ALA A 185 3.34 7.87 -8.99
C ALA A 185 4.26 6.85 -8.29
N ARG A 186 5.21 7.31 -7.48
CA ARG A 186 6.04 6.45 -6.65
C ARG A 186 5.23 5.72 -5.58
N GLU A 187 4.30 6.42 -4.94
CA GLU A 187 3.37 5.81 -3.98
C GLU A 187 2.41 4.83 -4.67
N GLU A 188 1.84 5.21 -5.81
CA GLU A 188 0.99 4.32 -6.62
C GLU A 188 1.72 3.03 -7.00
N LYS A 189 2.98 3.14 -7.46
CA LYS A 189 3.83 1.98 -7.79
C LYS A 189 4.09 1.11 -6.56
N GLY A 190 4.40 1.70 -5.41
CA GLY A 190 4.60 0.98 -4.16
C GLY A 190 3.35 0.21 -3.72
N ASN A 191 2.17 0.83 -3.80
CA ASN A 191 0.90 0.20 -3.47
C ASN A 191 0.56 -0.95 -4.43
N ALA A 192 0.81 -0.78 -5.72
CA ALA A 192 0.59 -1.82 -6.73
C ALA A 192 1.54 -3.02 -6.53
N GLU A 193 2.79 -2.79 -6.15
CA GLU A 193 3.78 -3.81 -5.81
C GLU A 193 3.36 -4.63 -4.58
N LEU A 194 2.96 -3.96 -3.51
CA LEU A 194 2.45 -4.61 -2.30
C LEU A 194 1.17 -5.44 -2.57
N ALA A 195 0.27 -4.94 -3.43
CA ALA A 195 -0.91 -5.69 -3.83
C ALA A 195 -0.54 -6.97 -4.59
N TYR A 196 0.42 -6.88 -5.52
CA TYR A 196 0.95 -8.03 -6.24
C TYR A 196 1.59 -9.07 -5.31
N GLU A 197 2.45 -8.65 -4.38
CA GLU A 197 3.11 -9.53 -3.42
C GLU A 197 2.12 -10.26 -2.52
N ARG A 198 1.06 -9.57 -2.06
CA ARG A 198 -0.02 -10.18 -1.27
C ARG A 198 -0.74 -11.28 -2.04
N ILE A 199 -1.04 -11.05 -3.33
CA ILE A 199 -1.70 -12.05 -4.18
C ILE A 199 -0.77 -13.25 -4.40
N VAL A 200 0.53 -13.04 -4.66
CA VAL A 200 1.50 -14.13 -4.80
C VAL A 200 1.56 -14.97 -3.52
N SER A 201 1.67 -14.33 -2.37
CA SER A 201 1.67 -15.02 -1.08
C SER A 201 0.38 -15.80 -0.82
N ALA A 202 -0.78 -15.25 -1.21
CA ALA A 202 -2.06 -15.95 -1.10
C ALA A 202 -2.12 -17.20 -2.01
N ILE A 203 -1.61 -17.11 -3.24
CA ILE A 203 -1.51 -18.25 -4.17
C ILE A 203 -0.67 -19.36 -3.54
N ASP A 204 0.52 -19.05 -3.03
CA ASP A 204 1.43 -20.04 -2.45
C ASP A 204 0.79 -20.73 -1.24
N LYS A 205 0.08 -19.96 -0.41
CA LYS A 205 -0.64 -20.46 0.75
C LYS A 205 -1.78 -21.40 0.33
N THR A 206 -2.61 -20.98 -0.61
CA THR A 206 -3.74 -21.80 -1.11
C THR A 206 -3.24 -23.07 -1.78
N GLN A 207 -2.17 -22.99 -2.58
CA GLN A 207 -1.55 -24.19 -3.20
C GLN A 207 -1.03 -25.17 -2.15
N SER A 208 -0.42 -24.68 -1.07
CA SER A 208 0.03 -25.54 0.04
C SER A 208 -1.13 -26.23 0.72
N GLN A 209 -2.27 -25.53 0.90
CA GLN A 209 -3.49 -26.10 1.48
C GLN A 209 -4.07 -27.22 0.58
N ILE A 210 -4.13 -27.01 -0.73
CA ILE A 210 -4.56 -28.01 -1.70
C ILE A 210 -3.67 -29.27 -1.60
N ASN A 211 -2.34 -29.11 -1.59
CA ASN A 211 -1.42 -30.23 -1.53
C ASN A 211 -1.60 -31.06 -0.26
N VAL A 212 -1.87 -30.43 0.88
CA VAL A 212 -2.13 -31.13 2.14
C VAL A 212 -3.46 -31.87 2.10
N LEU A 213 -4.50 -31.23 1.56
CA LEU A 213 -5.84 -31.83 1.43
C LEU A 213 -5.83 -33.04 0.47
N GLU A 214 -5.15 -32.94 -0.68
CA GLU A 214 -4.93 -34.08 -1.58
C GLU A 214 -4.19 -35.22 -0.90
N GLY A 215 -3.18 -34.91 -0.07
CA GLY A 215 -2.48 -35.90 0.73
C GLY A 215 -3.41 -36.64 1.72
N SER A 216 -4.33 -35.89 2.34
CA SER A 216 -5.33 -36.44 3.26
C SER A 216 -6.35 -37.31 2.54
N ILE A 217 -6.83 -36.89 1.36
CA ILE A 217 -7.74 -37.69 0.51
C ILE A 217 -7.08 -39.02 0.12
N LYS A 218 -5.84 -38.98 -0.35
CA LYS A 218 -5.07 -40.20 -0.70
C LYS A 218 -4.90 -41.15 0.48
N SER A 219 -4.65 -40.62 1.67
CA SER A 219 -4.55 -41.40 2.89
C SER A 219 -5.87 -42.06 3.26
N TYR A 220 -6.96 -41.33 3.12
CA TYR A 220 -8.31 -41.83 3.32
C TYR A 220 -8.67 -42.94 2.35
N GLU A 221 -8.40 -42.77 1.04
CA GLU A 221 -8.65 -43.81 0.03
C GLU A 221 -7.92 -45.12 0.35
N LYS A 222 -6.65 -45.03 0.82
CA LYS A 222 -5.89 -46.19 1.27
C LYS A 222 -6.53 -46.84 2.50
N ALA A 223 -7.02 -46.02 3.45
CA ALA A 223 -7.70 -46.56 4.63
C ALA A 223 -8.99 -47.29 4.27
N ILE A 224 -9.82 -46.74 3.38
CA ILE A 224 -11.02 -47.43 2.85
C ILE A 224 -10.69 -48.75 2.17
N GLN A 225 -9.64 -48.78 1.33
CA GLN A 225 -9.22 -50.02 0.70
C GLN A 225 -8.82 -51.09 1.74
N THR A 226 -8.16 -50.66 2.81
CA THR A 226 -7.76 -51.50 3.92
C THR A 226 -8.96 -52.03 4.70
N ILE A 227 -9.91 -51.15 5.04
CA ILE A 227 -11.18 -51.52 5.70
C ILE A 227 -11.94 -52.57 4.85
N ASN A 228 -12.05 -52.33 3.55
CA ASN A 228 -12.75 -53.28 2.66
C ASN A 228 -12.04 -54.64 2.59
N LYS A 229 -10.71 -54.67 2.54
CA LYS A 229 -9.93 -55.92 2.64
C LYS A 229 -10.16 -56.60 3.97
N ASN A 230 -10.09 -55.87 5.06
CA ASN A 230 -10.36 -56.38 6.41
C ASN A 230 -11.76 -57.00 6.50
N LYS A 231 -12.80 -56.30 6.01
CA LYS A 231 -14.18 -56.83 5.95
C LYS A 231 -14.29 -58.13 5.16
N GLN A 232 -13.57 -58.28 4.02
CA GLN A 232 -13.55 -59.51 3.26
C GLN A 232 -12.88 -60.64 4.07
N ILE A 233 -11.77 -60.37 4.75
CA ILE A 233 -11.08 -61.34 5.62
C ILE A 233 -11.98 -61.70 6.79
N GLU A 234 -12.60 -60.71 7.47
CA GLU A 234 -13.55 -60.95 8.58
C GLU A 234 -14.73 -61.83 8.16
N ASN A 235 -15.30 -61.61 6.99
CA ASN A 235 -16.35 -62.44 6.42
C ASN A 235 -15.86 -63.88 6.20
N THR A 236 -14.65 -64.06 5.64
CA THR A 236 -14.06 -65.38 5.42
C THR A 236 -13.83 -66.10 6.77
N ILE A 237 -13.29 -65.41 7.75
CA ILE A 237 -13.11 -65.89 9.12
C ILE A 237 -14.46 -66.33 9.73
N SER A 238 -15.52 -65.52 9.56
CA SER A 238 -16.87 -65.85 10.05
C SER A 238 -17.40 -67.12 9.44
N ILE A 239 -17.21 -67.33 8.15
CA ILE A 239 -17.60 -68.59 7.46
C ILE A 239 -16.85 -69.80 8.03
N VAL A 240 -15.50 -69.64 8.11
CA VAL A 240 -14.64 -70.71 8.65
C VAL A 240 -15.00 -71.07 10.10
N ASN A 241 -15.29 -70.04 10.96
CA ASN A 241 -15.72 -70.27 12.32
C ASN A 241 -17.08 -70.95 12.44
N LYS A 242 -18.05 -70.64 11.58
CA LYS A 242 -19.33 -71.34 11.52
C LYS A 242 -19.16 -72.81 11.15
N GLU A 243 -18.22 -73.13 10.28
CA GLU A 243 -17.91 -74.53 9.89
C GLU A 243 -17.23 -75.27 11.01
N LYS A 244 -16.46 -74.59 11.85
CA LYS A 244 -15.71 -75.18 12.97
C LYS A 244 -16.39 -75.08 14.35
N SER A 245 -17.63 -74.58 14.46
CA SER A 245 -18.33 -74.38 15.72
C SER A 245 -18.53 -75.69 16.56
N LYS A 246 -18.21 -76.83 16.04
CA LYS A 246 -18.24 -78.11 16.77
C LYS A 246 -17.01 -78.35 17.66
N GLN A 247 -16.05 -77.44 17.70
CA GLN A 247 -14.81 -77.66 18.43
C GLN A 247 -14.43 -76.50 19.34
N SER A 248 -14.82 -76.57 20.61
CA SER A 248 -14.67 -75.55 21.63
C SER A 248 -13.23 -74.99 21.82
N VAL A 249 -12.22 -75.86 21.63
CA VAL A 249 -10.82 -75.51 21.83
C VAL A 249 -10.31 -74.58 20.72
N LEU A 250 -10.81 -74.75 19.51
CA LEU A 250 -10.43 -73.92 18.40
C LEU A 250 -11.03 -72.50 18.52
N VAL A 251 -12.27 -72.41 19.01
CA VAL A 251 -12.97 -71.12 19.24
C VAL A 251 -12.23 -70.28 20.26
N GLN A 252 -11.70 -70.89 21.34
CA GLN A 252 -10.92 -70.12 22.32
C GLN A 252 -9.60 -69.56 21.75
N LYS A 253 -8.86 -70.37 20.97
CA LYS A 253 -7.64 -69.89 20.28
C LYS A 253 -7.96 -68.83 19.25
N LEU A 254 -9.06 -68.99 18.47
CA LEU A 254 -9.53 -68.05 17.51
C LEU A 254 -9.94 -66.71 18.16
N ASN A 255 -10.66 -66.76 19.31
CA ASN A 255 -11.07 -65.60 20.03
C ASN A 255 -9.86 -64.78 20.57
N LYS A 256 -8.75 -65.47 20.95
CA LYS A 256 -7.54 -64.78 21.36
C LYS A 256 -6.93 -64.00 20.18
N THR A 257 -6.85 -64.65 19.01
CA THR A 257 -6.32 -64.02 17.79
C THR A 257 -7.20 -62.86 17.30
N VAL A 258 -8.55 -62.99 17.46
CA VAL A 258 -9.49 -61.90 17.15
C VAL A 258 -9.23 -60.66 18.01
N ARG A 259 -9.02 -60.84 19.33
CA ARG A 259 -8.71 -59.70 20.26
C ARG A 259 -7.40 -59.01 19.87
N ASP A 260 -6.36 -59.75 19.49
CA ASP A 260 -5.07 -59.18 19.08
C ASP A 260 -5.21 -58.36 17.79
N CYS A 261 -6.07 -58.81 16.87
CA CYS A 261 -6.40 -58.09 15.63
C CYS A 261 -7.18 -56.79 15.88
N TYR A 262 -8.13 -56.79 16.81
CA TYR A 262 -8.86 -55.56 17.21
C TYR A 262 -7.93 -54.55 17.86
N GLY A 263 -6.93 -54.99 18.63
CA GLY A 263 -5.91 -54.11 19.17
C GLY A 263 -5.10 -53.39 18.11
N LYS A 264 -4.70 -54.12 17.05
CA LYS A 264 -4.00 -53.56 15.90
C LYS A 264 -4.89 -52.56 15.13
N LYS A 265 -6.20 -52.87 15.02
CA LYS A 265 -7.19 -51.98 14.37
C LYS A 265 -7.30 -50.63 15.11
N CYS A 266 -7.36 -50.66 16.47
CA CYS A 266 -7.42 -49.44 17.28
C CYS A 266 -6.22 -48.50 17.07
N VAL A 267 -5.02 -49.06 16.87
CA VAL A 267 -3.82 -48.25 16.62
C VAL A 267 -3.96 -47.44 15.31
N ALA A 268 -4.51 -48.07 14.29
CA ALA A 268 -4.72 -47.35 13.02
C ALA A 268 -5.86 -46.33 13.10
N GLU A 269 -6.88 -46.55 13.98
CA GLU A 269 -7.91 -45.57 14.30
C GLU A 269 -7.31 -44.28 14.85
N ASP A 270 -6.30 -44.37 15.68
CA ASP A 270 -5.61 -43.20 16.20
C ASP A 270 -4.84 -42.43 15.12
N THR A 271 -4.31 -43.14 14.12
CA THR A 271 -3.60 -42.51 12.98
C THR A 271 -4.53 -41.67 12.10
N ILE A 272 -5.75 -42.16 11.79
CA ILE A 272 -6.76 -41.35 11.03
C ILE A 272 -7.24 -40.14 11.84
N LYS A 273 -7.47 -40.25 13.16
CA LYS A 273 -7.79 -39.11 14.04
C LYS A 273 -6.74 -38.00 13.95
N GLU A 274 -5.48 -38.36 13.83
CA GLU A 274 -4.41 -37.37 13.60
C GLU A 274 -4.56 -36.65 12.25
N CYS A 275 -4.89 -37.39 11.19
CA CYS A 275 -5.16 -36.79 9.89
C CYS A 275 -6.37 -35.82 9.93
N VAL A 276 -7.43 -36.15 10.67
CA VAL A 276 -8.63 -35.29 10.87
C VAL A 276 -8.27 -34.00 11.60
N LYS A 277 -7.44 -34.08 12.65
CA LYS A 277 -6.98 -32.87 13.36
C LYS A 277 -6.20 -31.93 12.45
N THR A 278 -5.35 -32.51 11.60
CA THR A 278 -4.54 -31.72 10.63
C THR A 278 -5.44 -30.96 9.65
N ILE A 279 -6.49 -31.61 9.15
CA ILE A 279 -7.46 -30.98 8.23
C ILE A 279 -8.21 -29.82 8.93
N LYS A 280 -8.76 -30.03 10.14
CA LYS A 280 -9.44 -28.98 10.89
C LYS A 280 -8.56 -27.76 11.15
N HIS A 281 -7.31 -27.98 11.49
CA HIS A 281 -6.35 -26.91 11.70
C HIS A 281 -6.13 -26.09 10.41
N MET A 282 -6.19 -26.74 9.27
CA MET A 282 -6.07 -26.05 7.98
C MET A 282 -7.31 -25.28 7.57
N GLU A 283 -8.51 -25.75 7.95
CA GLU A 283 -9.77 -25.02 7.77
C GLU A 283 -9.79 -23.71 8.57
N GLU A 284 -9.22 -23.73 9.79
CA GLU A 284 -9.05 -22.54 10.62
C GLU A 284 -8.05 -21.53 10.06
N LEU A 285 -7.10 -21.96 9.24
CA LEU A 285 -6.11 -21.09 8.57
C LEU A 285 -6.63 -20.46 7.26
N ILE A 286 -7.77 -20.97 6.74
CA ILE A 286 -8.42 -20.46 5.51
C ILE A 286 -9.46 -19.35 5.84
N GLN A 287 -9.96 -19.32 7.08
CA GLN A 287 -10.84 -18.24 7.58
C GLN A 287 -10.04 -17.02 8.03
#